data_8be867771932aa4917994e4d88e35726
#
_entry.id   8be867771932aa4917994e4d88e35726
#
_cell.length_a   1.000
_cell.length_b   1.000
_cell.length_c   1.000
_cell.angle_alpha   90.00
_cell.angle_beta   90.00
_cell.angle_gamma   90.00
#
_symmetry.space_group_name_H-M   'P 1'
#
loop_
_entity.id
_entity.type
_entity.pdbx_description
1 polymer ?
#
loop_
_entity_poly.entity_id
_entity_poly.type
_entity_poly.pdbx_seq_one_letter_code
_entity_poly.pdbx_strand_id
1 'polypeptide(L)'
;IIGHALPTLDLGFTNNFTYKNWDFNFFLRGTFGHNIINSWRAFYEPVVGGQISSYNRVQTKYFDPNLKSAQFSSYYVEKGDFVKLDNATLGYNFKFAQGSSISKLRVYVGGNNLFVITGYTGTDPEARLVDAGQADNGGFVSGAGNPLAAGIDRRSTYFRARTITFGVNLSF
;
A
#
# COMPACT_ATOMS: atom_id res chain seq x y z
N ILE A 1 13.35 -15.11 18.06
CA ILE A 1 12.33 -14.25 17.42
C ILE A 1 13.09 -13.37 16.43
N ILE A 2 12.71 -13.42 15.15
CA ILE A 2 13.40 -12.70 14.07
C ILE A 2 12.69 -11.36 13.78
N GLY A 3 11.39 -11.26 14.10
CA GLY A 3 10.58 -10.07 13.90
C GLY A 3 9.16 -10.25 14.39
N HIS A 4 8.40 -9.18 14.36
CA HIS A 4 6.98 -9.14 14.74
C HIS A 4 6.15 -8.72 13.54
N ALA A 5 5.16 -9.52 13.17
CA ALA A 5 4.30 -9.25 12.02
C ALA A 5 3.20 -8.22 12.32
N LEU A 6 2.81 -8.11 13.59
CA LEU A 6 1.76 -7.18 14.00
C LEU A 6 2.38 -5.83 14.40
N PRO A 7 1.81 -4.72 13.97
CA PRO A 7 2.27 -3.40 14.35
C PRO A 7 2.08 -3.15 15.86
N THR A 8 2.97 -2.37 16.43
CA THR A 8 2.87 -1.91 17.81
C THR A 8 2.14 -0.57 17.94
N LEU A 9 2.09 0.19 16.84
CA LEU A 9 1.46 1.51 16.82
C LEU A 9 0.81 1.78 15.47
N ASP A 10 -0.48 2.11 15.51
CA ASP A 10 -1.23 2.64 14.39
C ASP A 10 -1.70 4.06 14.70
N LEU A 11 -1.46 4.99 13.79
CA LEU A 11 -1.85 6.39 13.89
C LEU A 11 -2.72 6.79 12.71
N GLY A 12 -3.77 7.55 12.99
CA GLY A 12 -4.61 8.19 12.00
C GLY A 12 -4.65 9.71 12.23
N PHE A 13 -4.43 10.49 11.20
CA PHE A 13 -4.52 11.95 11.25
C PHE A 13 -5.42 12.45 10.12
N THR A 14 -6.59 12.97 10.52
CA THR A 14 -7.54 13.62 9.60
C THR A 14 -7.51 15.11 9.82
N ASN A 15 -7.47 15.87 8.75
CA ASN A 15 -7.61 17.33 8.83
C ASN A 15 -8.56 17.85 7.76
N ASN A 16 -9.31 18.89 8.14
CA ASN A 16 -10.27 19.58 7.27
C ASN A 16 -9.99 21.07 7.36
N PHE A 17 -9.66 21.67 6.23
CA PHE A 17 -9.41 23.11 6.10
C PHE A 17 -10.52 23.73 5.26
N THR A 18 -10.99 24.90 5.69
CA THR A 18 -11.89 25.74 4.91
C THR A 18 -11.33 27.15 4.89
N TYR A 19 -11.13 27.68 3.69
CA TYR A 19 -10.68 29.05 3.50
C TYR A 19 -11.47 29.73 2.36
N LYS A 20 -12.29 30.69 2.71
CA LYS A 20 -13.20 31.37 1.76
C LYS A 20 -14.11 30.37 1.04
N ASN A 21 -13.85 30.13 -0.23
CA ASN A 21 -14.61 29.19 -1.08
C ASN A 21 -13.91 27.82 -1.26
N TRP A 22 -12.71 27.68 -0.73
CA TRP A 22 -11.94 26.45 -0.81
C TRP A 22 -12.21 25.54 0.39
N ASP A 23 -12.34 24.26 0.14
CA ASP A 23 -12.30 23.22 1.14
C ASP A 23 -11.21 22.19 0.78
N PHE A 24 -10.45 21.79 1.75
CA PHE A 24 -9.42 20.79 1.61
C PHE A 24 -9.47 19.83 2.78
N ASN A 25 -9.54 18.54 2.49
CA ASN A 25 -9.42 17.51 3.49
C ASN A 25 -8.38 16.48 3.09
N PHE A 26 -7.77 15.85 4.09
CA PHE A 26 -6.88 14.72 3.86
C PHE A 26 -6.84 13.80 5.07
N PHE A 27 -6.46 12.55 4.79
CA PHE A 27 -6.24 11.53 5.80
C PHE A 27 -4.87 10.88 5.62
N LEU A 28 -4.03 11.03 6.63
CA LEU A 28 -2.75 10.36 6.77
C LEU A 28 -2.89 9.19 7.74
N ARG A 29 -2.26 8.08 7.42
CA ARG A 29 -2.16 6.92 8.29
C ARG A 29 -0.69 6.52 8.44
N GLY A 30 -0.30 6.20 9.67
CA GLY A 30 1.03 5.67 9.98
C GLY A 30 0.91 4.36 10.72
N THR A 31 1.71 3.37 10.35
CA THR A 31 1.78 2.05 10.99
C THR A 31 3.25 1.74 11.25
N PHE A 32 3.56 1.37 12.49
CA PHE A 32 4.94 1.25 12.96
C PHE A 32 5.15 0.02 13.85
N GLY A 33 6.40 -0.43 13.88
CA GLY A 33 6.87 -1.47 14.81
C GLY A 33 6.53 -2.88 14.35
N HIS A 34 6.40 -3.11 13.04
CA HIS A 34 6.22 -4.44 12.47
C HIS A 34 7.28 -4.77 11.44
N ASN A 35 7.40 -6.06 11.16
CA ASN A 35 8.31 -6.59 10.17
C ASN A 35 7.55 -7.35 9.09
N ILE A 36 8.10 -7.31 7.88
CA ILE A 36 7.54 -7.99 6.71
C ILE A 36 8.61 -8.89 6.10
N ILE A 37 8.22 -10.10 5.75
CA ILE A 37 9.04 -11.00 4.93
C ILE A 37 8.82 -10.61 3.47
N ASN A 38 9.89 -10.14 2.82
CA ASN A 38 9.88 -9.80 1.41
C ASN A 38 10.07 -11.06 0.55
N SER A 39 8.96 -11.71 0.19
CA SER A 39 9.00 -12.95 -0.59
C SER A 39 9.47 -12.70 -2.04
N TRP A 40 9.31 -11.50 -2.58
CA TRP A 40 9.83 -11.15 -3.90
C TRP A 40 11.35 -11.25 -3.93
N ARG A 41 12.02 -10.64 -2.95
CA ARG A 41 13.47 -10.73 -2.82
C ARG A 41 13.91 -12.16 -2.56
N ALA A 42 13.28 -12.83 -1.60
CA ALA A 42 13.62 -14.19 -1.23
C ALA A 42 13.55 -15.18 -2.40
N PHE A 43 12.65 -14.91 -3.37
CA PHE A 43 12.43 -15.82 -4.49
C PHE A 43 13.24 -15.44 -5.75
N TYR A 44 13.38 -14.14 -6.04
CA TYR A 44 13.95 -13.69 -7.31
C TYR A 44 15.41 -13.20 -7.22
N GLU A 45 15.93 -12.86 -6.04
CA GLU A 45 17.32 -12.45 -5.87
C GLU A 45 18.33 -13.61 -5.92
N PRO A 46 18.09 -14.79 -5.28
CA PRO A 46 19.10 -15.83 -5.19
C PRO A 46 19.55 -16.39 -6.54
N VAL A 47 20.86 -16.65 -6.65
CA VAL A 47 21.45 -17.33 -7.82
C VAL A 47 21.27 -18.84 -7.67
N VAL A 48 20.08 -19.33 -7.98
CA VAL A 48 19.78 -20.78 -7.85
C VAL A 48 20.28 -21.53 -9.07
N GLY A 49 21.12 -22.53 -8.87
CA GLY A 49 21.48 -23.49 -9.92
C GLY A 49 20.33 -24.46 -10.18
N GLY A 50 19.84 -24.51 -11.40
CA GLY A 50 19.12 -25.66 -11.96
C GLY A 50 17.61 -25.75 -11.79
N GLN A 51 17.00 -25.34 -10.70
CA GLN A 51 15.58 -25.62 -10.47
C GLN A 51 14.61 -24.45 -10.74
N ILE A 52 15.11 -23.22 -10.83
CA ILE A 52 14.28 -22.03 -11.10
C ILE A 52 14.79 -21.30 -12.36
N SER A 53 15.22 -22.04 -13.36
CA SER A 53 15.73 -21.47 -14.63
C SER A 53 14.66 -20.77 -15.46
N SER A 54 13.36 -20.96 -15.15
CA SER A 54 12.23 -20.37 -15.86
C SER A 54 11.80 -19.00 -15.34
N TYR A 55 12.34 -18.52 -14.22
CA TYR A 55 11.99 -17.22 -13.67
C TYR A 55 13.06 -16.17 -13.93
N ASN A 56 12.62 -14.96 -14.25
CA ASN A 56 13.51 -13.81 -14.33
C ASN A 56 14.11 -13.54 -12.95
N ARG A 57 15.39 -13.19 -12.93
CA ARG A 57 16.09 -12.77 -11.72
C ARG A 57 16.05 -11.27 -11.58
N VAL A 58 16.02 -10.80 -10.32
CA VAL A 58 16.07 -9.38 -10.00
C VAL A 58 17.35 -9.10 -9.23
N GLN A 59 18.15 -8.16 -9.74
CA GLN A 59 19.32 -7.68 -9.03
C GLN A 59 18.97 -6.38 -8.34
N THR A 60 18.69 -6.46 -7.04
CA THR A 60 18.46 -5.28 -6.21
C THR A 60 19.79 -4.75 -5.66
N LYS A 61 19.75 -3.60 -4.99
CA LYS A 61 20.95 -3.06 -4.28
C LYS A 61 21.43 -3.93 -3.11
N TYR A 62 20.63 -4.89 -2.70
CA TYR A 62 20.94 -5.84 -1.63
C TYR A 62 21.32 -7.23 -2.17
N PHE A 63 21.45 -7.36 -3.47
CA PHE A 63 21.80 -8.63 -4.10
C PHE A 63 23.16 -9.14 -3.61
N ASP A 64 23.19 -10.39 -3.15
CA ASP A 64 24.43 -11.09 -2.80
C ASP A 64 24.64 -12.29 -3.74
N PRO A 65 25.71 -12.27 -4.55
CA PRO A 65 26.01 -13.36 -5.50
C PRO A 65 26.33 -14.71 -4.81
N ASN A 66 26.61 -14.69 -3.51
CA ASN A 66 26.90 -15.90 -2.74
C ASN A 66 25.63 -16.62 -2.27
N LEU A 67 24.47 -15.96 -2.30
CA LEU A 67 23.19 -16.58 -1.98
C LEU A 67 22.73 -17.46 -3.15
N LYS A 68 22.98 -18.77 -3.03
CA LYS A 68 22.72 -19.76 -4.10
C LYS A 68 21.41 -20.54 -3.93
N SER A 69 20.63 -20.23 -2.92
CA SER A 69 19.36 -20.92 -2.68
C SER A 69 18.26 -19.97 -2.23
N ALA A 70 17.04 -20.19 -2.73
CA ALA A 70 15.85 -19.48 -2.28
C ALA A 70 15.40 -20.04 -0.92
N GLN A 71 15.95 -19.50 0.16
CA GLN A 71 15.58 -19.90 1.52
C GLN A 71 15.04 -18.70 2.28
N PHE A 72 13.94 -18.89 2.97
CA PHE A 72 13.46 -17.88 3.90
C PHE A 72 14.44 -17.75 5.07
N SER A 73 15.00 -16.56 5.22
CA SER A 73 15.94 -16.23 6.28
C SER A 73 15.68 -14.82 6.81
N SER A 74 16.33 -14.47 7.91
CA SER A 74 16.28 -13.11 8.47
C SER A 74 16.75 -12.02 7.50
N TYR A 75 17.52 -12.38 6.48
CA TYR A 75 17.99 -11.49 5.42
C TYR A 75 16.84 -10.82 4.63
N TYR A 76 15.70 -11.50 4.52
CA TYR A 76 14.52 -11.02 3.82
C TYR A 76 13.46 -10.42 4.75
N VAL A 77 13.75 -10.31 6.04
CA VAL A 77 12.87 -9.66 7.01
C VAL A 77 13.21 -8.17 7.06
N GLU A 78 12.28 -7.35 6.66
CA GLU A 78 12.45 -5.90 6.58
C GLU A 78 11.49 -5.19 7.55
N LYS A 79 11.80 -3.94 7.92
CA LYS A 79 10.85 -3.09 8.64
C LYS A 79 9.69 -2.72 7.73
N GLY A 80 8.47 -2.92 8.22
CA GLY A 80 7.24 -2.58 7.52
C GLY A 80 6.71 -1.18 7.84
N ASP A 81 7.43 -0.37 8.59
CA ASP A 81 7.00 0.97 9.00
C ASP A 81 6.66 1.84 7.79
N PHE A 82 5.52 2.53 7.85
CA PHE A 82 5.12 3.45 6.78
C PHE A 82 4.26 4.61 7.27
N VAL A 83 4.25 5.68 6.47
CA VAL A 83 3.26 6.75 6.52
C VAL A 83 2.63 6.88 5.14
N LYS A 84 1.31 6.91 5.08
CA LYS A 84 0.54 6.89 3.84
C LYS A 84 -0.48 8.00 3.80
N LEU A 85 -0.56 8.72 2.67
CA LEU A 85 -1.66 9.60 2.35
C LEU A 85 -2.76 8.77 1.66
N ASP A 86 -3.71 8.28 2.47
CA ASP A 86 -4.77 7.40 2.00
C ASP A 86 -5.76 8.12 1.10
N ASN A 87 -6.16 9.34 1.49
CA ASN A 87 -6.98 10.19 0.64
C ASN A 87 -6.67 11.68 0.85
N ALA A 88 -6.95 12.48 -0.17
CA ALA A 88 -7.03 13.92 -0.09
C ALA A 88 -8.04 14.44 -1.10
N THR A 89 -8.77 15.51 -0.75
CA THR A 89 -9.74 16.15 -1.63
C THR A 89 -9.64 17.66 -1.50
N LEU A 90 -9.53 18.34 -2.64
CA LEU A 90 -9.58 19.80 -2.74
C LEU A 90 -10.85 20.19 -3.52
N GLY A 91 -11.68 21.01 -2.91
CA GLY A 91 -12.92 21.50 -3.49
C GLY A 91 -12.95 23.02 -3.58
N TYR A 92 -13.73 23.52 -4.54
CA TYR A 92 -14.05 24.92 -4.68
C TYR A 92 -15.56 25.12 -4.79
N ASN A 93 -16.11 25.96 -3.93
CA ASN A 93 -17.53 26.26 -3.83
C ASN A 93 -17.82 27.61 -4.49
N PHE A 94 -18.56 27.57 -5.59
CA PHE A 94 -18.97 28.80 -6.27
C PHE A 94 -20.14 29.46 -5.53
N LYS A 95 -20.11 30.77 -5.44
CA LYS A 95 -21.20 31.57 -4.90
C LYS A 95 -22.02 32.15 -6.04
N PHE A 96 -23.33 32.02 -5.93
CA PHE A 96 -24.28 32.60 -6.92
C PHE A 96 -25.05 33.73 -6.26
N ALA A 97 -25.59 34.64 -7.11
CA ALA A 97 -26.48 35.72 -6.65
C ALA A 97 -27.84 35.14 -6.25
N GLN A 98 -28.55 35.84 -5.37
CA GLN A 98 -29.93 35.51 -5.04
C GLN A 98 -30.80 35.56 -6.29
N GLY A 99 -31.64 34.52 -6.50
CA GLY A 99 -32.50 34.40 -7.69
C GLY A 99 -31.86 33.61 -8.84
N SER A 100 -30.63 33.09 -8.68
CA SER A 100 -30.07 32.17 -9.66
C SER A 100 -30.79 30.82 -9.58
N SER A 101 -31.02 30.18 -10.76
CA SER A 101 -31.57 28.82 -10.85
C SER A 101 -30.62 27.77 -10.23
N ILE A 102 -29.34 28.08 -10.07
CA ILE A 102 -28.37 27.25 -9.41
C ILE A 102 -28.15 27.79 -8.00
N SER A 103 -28.43 26.97 -7.00
CA SER A 103 -28.25 27.32 -5.59
C SER A 103 -26.83 27.04 -5.09
N LYS A 104 -26.21 25.95 -5.54
CA LYS A 104 -24.83 25.57 -5.14
C LYS A 104 -24.14 24.84 -6.29
N LEU A 105 -22.87 25.16 -6.48
CA LEU A 105 -21.95 24.42 -7.35
C LEU A 105 -20.65 24.23 -6.62
N ARG A 106 -20.21 22.98 -6.47
CA ARG A 106 -18.89 22.64 -5.96
C ARG A 106 -18.17 21.78 -6.99
N VAL A 107 -16.97 22.19 -7.39
CA VAL A 107 -16.06 21.41 -8.21
C VAL A 107 -14.95 20.91 -7.30
N TYR A 108 -14.58 19.63 -7.45
CA TYR A 108 -13.52 19.06 -6.62
C TYR A 108 -12.64 18.10 -7.40
N VAL A 109 -11.41 17.95 -6.92
CA VAL A 109 -10.49 16.89 -7.26
C VAL A 109 -10.15 16.10 -5.99
N GLY A 110 -10.30 14.80 -6.06
CA GLY A 110 -9.95 13.87 -4.99
C GLY A 110 -8.93 12.86 -5.46
N GLY A 111 -8.14 12.34 -4.53
CA GLY A 111 -7.22 11.26 -4.80
C GLY A 111 -7.18 10.25 -3.66
N ASN A 112 -7.04 8.97 -4.03
CA ASN A 112 -6.83 7.90 -3.07
C ASN A 112 -5.50 7.23 -3.32
N ASN A 113 -4.89 6.72 -2.23
CA ASN A 113 -3.60 6.04 -2.26
C ASN A 113 -2.51 6.90 -2.93
N LEU A 114 -2.42 8.18 -2.54
CA LEU A 114 -1.64 9.18 -3.25
C LEU A 114 -0.14 8.96 -3.13
N PHE A 115 0.34 8.64 -1.92
CA PHE A 115 1.73 8.25 -1.71
C PHE A 115 1.90 7.42 -0.43
N VAL A 116 3.01 6.71 -0.38
CA VAL A 116 3.50 6.01 0.81
C VAL A 116 4.98 6.36 1.01
N ILE A 117 5.32 6.64 2.25
CA ILE A 117 6.71 6.85 2.70
C ILE A 117 7.06 5.64 3.55
N THR A 118 8.03 4.86 3.11
CA THR A 118 8.46 3.62 3.79
C THR A 118 9.90 3.32 3.46
N GLY A 119 10.56 2.58 4.35
CA GLY A 119 11.87 1.95 4.09
C GLY A 119 11.75 0.54 3.52
N TYR A 120 10.53 -0.01 3.44
CA TYR A 120 10.29 -1.33 2.88
C TYR A 120 10.57 -1.37 1.38
N THR A 121 11.21 -2.45 0.90
CA THR A 121 11.67 -2.53 -0.50
C THR A 121 10.79 -3.41 -1.39
N GLY A 122 9.76 -4.03 -0.82
CA GLY A 122 8.80 -4.85 -1.55
C GLY A 122 7.65 -4.05 -2.15
N THR A 123 6.58 -4.78 -2.48
CA THR A 123 5.44 -4.25 -3.25
C THR A 123 4.60 -3.23 -2.46
N ASP A 124 4.24 -3.58 -1.24
CA ASP A 124 3.41 -2.75 -0.35
C ASP A 124 3.77 -3.07 1.12
N PRO A 125 4.11 -2.06 1.95
CA PRO A 125 4.41 -2.30 3.37
C PRO A 125 3.18 -2.74 4.18
N GLU A 126 2.00 -2.64 3.62
CA GLU A 126 0.75 -3.10 4.20
C GLU A 126 0.39 -4.50 3.66
N ALA A 127 1.13 -5.52 4.12
CA ALA A 127 0.88 -6.91 3.74
C ALA A 127 -0.51 -7.36 4.23
N ARG A 128 -1.39 -7.72 3.29
CA ARG A 128 -2.78 -8.06 3.59
C ARG A 128 -2.91 -9.51 4.04
N LEU A 129 -3.69 -9.74 5.08
CA LEU A 129 -4.09 -11.09 5.50
C LEU A 129 -4.90 -11.82 4.42
N VAL A 130 -5.65 -11.08 3.61
CA VAL A 130 -6.48 -11.64 2.51
C VAL A 130 -5.62 -12.26 1.42
N ASP A 131 -4.42 -11.72 1.19
CA ASP A 131 -3.49 -12.26 0.19
C ASP A 131 -2.84 -13.57 0.68
N ALA A 132 -3.04 -13.93 1.94
CA ALA A 132 -2.55 -15.17 2.54
C ALA A 132 -3.32 -16.44 2.13
N GLY A 133 -4.41 -16.30 1.39
CA GLY A 133 -5.26 -17.42 0.97
C GLY A 133 -4.81 -18.15 -0.30
N GLN A 134 -3.86 -17.62 -1.06
CA GLN A 134 -3.34 -18.28 -2.25
C GLN A 134 -2.05 -19.04 -1.92
N ALA A 135 -2.07 -20.34 -2.11
CA ALA A 135 -0.86 -21.14 -2.02
C ALA A 135 0.13 -20.71 -3.11
N ASP A 136 1.41 -20.51 -2.78
CA ASP A 136 2.48 -20.13 -3.71
C ASP A 136 2.69 -21.15 -4.87
N ASN A 137 2.04 -22.29 -4.83
CA ASN A 137 2.10 -23.38 -5.80
C ASN A 137 0.85 -23.47 -6.70
N GLY A 138 0.08 -22.38 -6.86
CA GLY A 138 -1.05 -22.35 -7.80
C GLY A 138 -2.32 -23.07 -7.32
N GLY A 139 -2.35 -23.55 -6.08
CA GLY A 139 -3.55 -24.10 -5.46
C GLY A 139 -4.45 -22.96 -4.95
N PHE A 140 -5.70 -22.95 -5.40
CA PHE A 140 -6.72 -22.05 -4.85
C PHE A 140 -7.06 -22.50 -3.43
N VAL A 141 -6.65 -21.75 -2.43
CA VAL A 141 -7.17 -21.93 -1.08
C VAL A 141 -8.33 -20.98 -0.90
N SER A 142 -9.49 -21.50 -0.59
CA SER A 142 -10.73 -20.75 -0.42
C SER A 142 -10.56 -19.59 0.57
N GLY A 143 -10.66 -18.40 0.09
CA GLY A 143 -11.17 -17.13 0.57
C GLY A 143 -10.95 -16.62 1.99
N ALA A 144 -10.49 -17.41 2.93
CA ALA A 144 -10.21 -16.93 4.28
C ALA A 144 -8.71 -16.64 4.44
N GLY A 145 -8.36 -15.38 4.68
CA GLY A 145 -6.99 -15.02 5.03
C GLY A 145 -6.48 -15.87 6.19
N ASN A 146 -5.23 -16.30 6.13
CA ASN A 146 -4.62 -17.05 7.22
C ASN A 146 -4.04 -16.04 8.24
N PRO A 147 -4.66 -15.86 9.41
CA PRO A 147 -4.16 -14.92 10.42
C PRO A 147 -2.78 -15.29 10.97
N LEU A 148 -2.36 -16.55 10.80
CA LEU A 148 -1.02 -17.01 11.18
C LEU A 148 0.06 -16.62 10.16
N ALA A 149 -0.33 -16.10 9.00
CA ALA A 149 0.58 -15.68 7.94
C ALA A 149 0.69 -14.15 7.81
N ALA A 150 0.44 -13.42 8.89
CA ALA A 150 0.65 -11.98 8.95
C ALA A 150 2.12 -11.62 8.66
N GLY A 151 2.34 -10.46 8.04
CA GLY A 151 3.69 -9.95 7.75
C GLY A 151 4.43 -10.67 6.63
N ILE A 152 3.75 -11.36 5.73
CA ILE A 152 4.33 -11.95 4.54
C ILE A 152 3.83 -11.19 3.31
N ASP A 153 4.73 -10.46 2.62
CA ASP A 153 4.44 -9.87 1.31
C ASP A 153 4.61 -10.94 0.24
N ARG A 154 3.50 -11.47 -0.25
CA ARG A 154 3.48 -12.60 -1.19
C ARG A 154 3.68 -12.13 -2.62
N ARG A 155 4.20 -13.02 -3.47
CA ARG A 155 4.39 -12.77 -4.91
C ARG A 155 3.10 -12.56 -5.70
N SER A 156 1.97 -12.95 -5.15
CA SER A 156 0.63 -12.75 -5.71
C SER A 156 0.00 -11.41 -5.32
N THR A 157 0.66 -10.61 -4.48
CA THR A 157 0.16 -9.29 -4.06
C THR A 157 0.16 -8.31 -5.23
N TYR A 158 -1.00 -7.73 -5.54
CA TYR A 158 -1.12 -6.70 -6.56
C TYR A 158 -0.76 -5.32 -6.01
N PHE A 159 -0.14 -4.51 -6.85
CA PHE A 159 0.10 -3.11 -6.54
C PHE A 159 -1.21 -2.36 -6.31
N ARG A 160 -1.24 -1.50 -5.31
CA ARG A 160 -2.37 -0.62 -5.08
C ARG A 160 -2.37 0.51 -6.10
N ALA A 161 -3.48 0.67 -6.81
CA ALA A 161 -3.63 1.76 -7.75
C ALA A 161 -3.77 3.10 -7.04
N ARG A 162 -3.10 4.13 -7.56
CA ARG A 162 -3.42 5.52 -7.26
C ARG A 162 -4.63 5.92 -8.09
N THR A 163 -5.64 6.46 -7.44
CA THR A 163 -6.86 6.91 -8.12
C THR A 163 -7.01 8.42 -7.98
N ILE A 164 -7.30 9.09 -9.08
CA ILE A 164 -7.64 10.52 -9.10
C ILE A 164 -9.05 10.66 -9.62
N THR A 165 -9.89 11.38 -8.91
CA THR A 165 -11.32 11.58 -9.22
C THR A 165 -11.58 13.07 -9.36
N PHE A 166 -12.27 13.45 -10.43
CA PHE A 166 -12.82 14.77 -10.61
C PHE A 166 -14.33 14.70 -10.46
N GLY A 167 -14.90 15.66 -9.75
CA GLY A 167 -16.35 15.67 -9.54
C GLY A 167 -16.94 17.06 -9.46
N VAL A 168 -18.24 17.10 -9.72
CA VAL A 168 -19.06 18.31 -9.67
C VAL A 168 -20.33 17.99 -8.87
N ASN A 169 -20.60 18.78 -7.84
CA ASN A 169 -21.84 18.74 -7.10
C ASN A 169 -22.65 19.98 -7.46
N LEU A 170 -23.85 19.78 -7.96
CA LEU A 170 -24.74 20.84 -8.40
C LEU A 170 -26.06 20.72 -7.65
N SER A 171 -26.58 21.86 -7.16
CA SER A 171 -27.91 21.96 -6.54
C SER A 171 -28.68 23.12 -7.18
N PHE A 172 -29.96 22.89 -7.44
CA PHE A 172 -30.88 23.85 -8.02
C PHE A 172 -31.82 24.43 -6.96
#